data_bce4246937cc9adbb5eeb67a74b2145c
#
_entry.id   bce4246937cc9adbb5eeb67a74b2145c
#
_cell.length_a   1.000
_cell.length_b   1.000
_cell.length_c   1.000
_cell.angle_alpha   90.00
_cell.angle_beta   90.00
_cell.angle_gamma   90.00
#
_symmetry.space_group_name_H-M   'P 1'
#
loop_
_entity.id
_entity.type
_entity.pdbx_description
1 polymer ?
#
loop_
_entity_poly.entity_id
_entity_poly.type
_entity_poly.pdbx_seq_one_letter_code
_entity_poly.pdbx_strand_id
1 'polypeptide(L)'
;MTSRTLRWLVALAALVLLAACAPASSSTLAVPGTAPVLLGAHNDTSTPFTLVSVPALVAQRPDGRGLHVVDTLARELAFTRYAVAYRSGALTVTGVLVVPNRPGRHPVVVIAHGYGDPARYTTGSMLVREQEYLAQNGFVAFQVDYRNYAGSTRESTRPVARPTGYPADLVNAVRAVKRSALPYVDPTRVALFGRSMGGGVVLDALVAKPHLARAAVLYSPVSSLASDTYRRWVAGDPALRERVTGAFGTPATRPAFWRQASARTYLSRVAVPVQIHHGTADPVCPVRWSEATDRALREAGKDVTLYEYPGEDHRFDRSWRTFMHRSVTFLRARLA
;
A
#
# COMPACT_ATOMS: atom_id res chain seq x y z
N MET A 1 -1.25 -29.88 -4.96
CA MET A 1 -2.12 -28.99 -5.75
C MET A 1 -1.25 -28.33 -6.81
N THR A 2 -1.51 -28.62 -8.06
CA THR A 2 -0.63 -28.29 -9.20
C THR A 2 -0.66 -26.80 -9.55
N SER A 3 0.42 -26.30 -10.13
CA SER A 3 0.65 -24.88 -10.48
C SER A 3 -0.46 -24.23 -11.35
N ARG A 4 -1.33 -25.00 -11.96
CA ARG A 4 -2.48 -24.53 -12.75
C ARG A 4 -3.62 -23.94 -11.91
N THR A 5 -3.89 -24.48 -10.73
CA THR A 5 -4.97 -24.00 -9.84
C THR A 5 -4.65 -22.65 -9.20
N LEU A 6 -3.37 -22.36 -8.94
CA LEU A 6 -2.96 -21.07 -8.39
C LEU A 6 -3.04 -19.94 -9.42
N ARG A 7 -2.84 -20.24 -10.71
CA ARG A 7 -3.00 -19.25 -11.79
C ARG A 7 -4.44 -18.77 -11.95
N TRP A 8 -5.41 -19.66 -11.79
CA TRP A 8 -6.84 -19.31 -11.89
C TRP A 8 -7.32 -18.46 -10.71
N LEU A 9 -6.81 -18.69 -9.50
CA LEU A 9 -7.19 -17.91 -8.33
C LEU A 9 -6.69 -16.45 -8.39
N VAL A 10 -5.54 -16.22 -9.02
CA VAL A 10 -5.01 -14.86 -9.21
C VAL A 10 -5.72 -14.13 -10.36
N ALA A 11 -6.12 -14.85 -11.42
CA ALA A 11 -6.85 -14.28 -12.54
C ALA A 11 -8.31 -13.95 -12.17
N LEU A 12 -9.00 -14.81 -11.38
CA LEU A 12 -10.37 -14.52 -10.93
C LEU A 12 -10.46 -13.30 -10.01
N ALA A 13 -9.44 -13.06 -9.18
CA ALA A 13 -9.40 -11.89 -8.32
C ALA A 13 -9.32 -10.55 -9.09
N ALA A 14 -8.84 -10.57 -10.34
CA ALA A 14 -8.87 -9.41 -11.22
C ALA A 14 -10.24 -9.22 -11.92
N LEU A 15 -11.02 -10.28 -12.11
CA LEU A 15 -12.29 -10.25 -12.85
C LEU A 15 -13.49 -9.74 -12.05
N VAL A 16 -13.55 -9.97 -10.73
CA VAL A 16 -14.72 -9.65 -9.89
C VAL A 16 -14.92 -8.13 -9.68
N LEU A 17 -14.00 -7.31 -10.12
CA LEU A 17 -14.11 -5.84 -10.05
C LEU A 17 -14.96 -5.22 -11.17
N LEU A 18 -15.62 -6.00 -12.02
CA LEU A 18 -16.19 -5.57 -13.31
C LEU A 18 -17.68 -5.80 -13.52
N ALA A 19 -18.33 -6.56 -12.69
CA ALA A 19 -19.74 -6.86 -12.87
C ALA A 19 -20.63 -5.97 -11.99
N ALA A 20 -20.82 -4.70 -12.35
CA ALA A 20 -21.97 -3.90 -11.99
C ALA A 20 -21.95 -2.56 -12.75
N CYS A 21 -22.49 -2.52 -13.96
CA CYS A 21 -23.13 -1.35 -14.56
C CYS A 21 -23.91 -1.78 -15.80
N ALA A 22 -25.20 -2.08 -15.61
CA ALA A 22 -26.20 -1.98 -16.67
C ALA A 22 -26.64 -0.51 -16.78
N PRO A 23 -26.93 0.02 -17.98
CA PRO A 23 -27.30 1.42 -18.12
C PRO A 23 -28.75 1.66 -17.68
N ALA A 24 -28.94 2.51 -16.71
CA ALA A 24 -30.22 3.15 -16.43
C ALA A 24 -30.32 4.42 -17.27
N SER A 25 -31.43 4.53 -17.99
CA SER A 25 -31.79 5.68 -18.83
C SER A 25 -31.88 6.95 -18.00
N SER A 26 -31.12 7.98 -18.36
CA SER A 26 -31.07 9.26 -17.67
C SER A 26 -31.84 10.34 -18.45
N SER A 27 -32.78 10.94 -17.77
CA SER A 27 -33.31 12.25 -18.12
C SER A 27 -32.34 13.34 -17.70
N THR A 28 -31.93 14.16 -18.64
CA THR A 28 -30.99 15.26 -18.49
C THR A 28 -31.61 16.45 -17.77
N LEU A 29 -30.99 16.90 -16.69
CA LEU A 29 -31.07 18.31 -16.25
C LEU A 29 -29.67 18.92 -16.45
N ALA A 30 -29.64 19.92 -17.34
CA ALA A 30 -28.45 20.68 -17.68
C ALA A 30 -28.03 21.61 -16.52
N VAL A 31 -26.79 21.49 -16.06
CA VAL A 31 -26.13 22.49 -15.22
C VAL A 31 -25.09 23.19 -16.09
N PRO A 32 -25.09 24.52 -16.22
CA PRO A 32 -24.14 25.22 -17.06
C PRO A 32 -22.80 25.35 -16.36
N GLY A 33 -21.71 25.05 -17.03
CA GLY A 33 -20.38 25.58 -16.75
C GLY A 33 -19.30 24.64 -16.28
N THR A 34 -19.22 23.39 -16.77
CA THR A 34 -17.95 22.64 -16.73
C THR A 34 -17.70 21.99 -18.09
N ALA A 35 -16.82 22.61 -18.87
CA ALA A 35 -16.34 22.00 -20.10
C ALA A 35 -15.72 20.62 -19.82
N PRO A 36 -15.97 19.60 -20.69
CA PRO A 36 -15.30 18.33 -20.58
C PRO A 36 -13.80 18.56 -20.80
N VAL A 37 -12.98 18.20 -19.81
CA VAL A 37 -11.52 18.13 -20.00
C VAL A 37 -11.28 16.99 -21.00
N LEU A 38 -11.23 17.33 -22.27
CA LEU A 38 -10.70 16.49 -23.33
C LEU A 38 -9.24 16.19 -22.94
N LEU A 39 -8.92 14.94 -22.72
CA LEU A 39 -7.55 14.44 -22.63
C LEU A 39 -6.91 14.59 -24.02
N GLY A 40 -6.55 15.84 -24.35
CA GLY A 40 -5.80 16.17 -25.55
C GLY A 40 -4.45 15.46 -25.51
N ALA A 41 -4.04 14.93 -26.65
CA ALA A 41 -2.73 14.37 -26.91
C ALA A 41 -1.67 15.48 -26.85
N HIS A 42 -1.25 15.88 -25.66
CA HIS A 42 -0.09 16.74 -25.49
C HIS A 42 1.05 15.93 -24.88
N ASN A 43 2.17 15.85 -25.60
CA ASN A 43 3.47 15.32 -25.14
C ASN A 43 4.13 16.24 -24.08
N ASP A 44 3.36 16.95 -23.28
CA ASP A 44 3.89 17.76 -22.20
C ASP A 44 4.27 16.84 -21.04
N THR A 45 5.56 16.55 -20.92
CA THR A 45 6.15 15.73 -19.87
C THR A 45 6.20 16.44 -18.52
N SER A 46 5.80 17.71 -18.45
CA SER A 46 5.82 18.54 -17.23
C SER A 46 4.51 18.51 -16.45
N THR A 47 3.38 18.15 -17.10
CA THR A 47 2.08 18.12 -16.42
C THR A 47 1.87 16.80 -15.68
N PRO A 48 1.70 16.79 -14.35
CA PRO A 48 1.38 15.58 -13.61
C PRO A 48 0.07 14.99 -14.13
N PHE A 49 0.06 13.70 -14.46
CA PHE A 49 -1.21 12.99 -14.73
C PHE A 49 -2.04 13.04 -13.45
N THR A 50 -2.97 13.95 -13.41
CA THR A 50 -3.77 14.27 -12.24
C THR A 50 -4.54 13.05 -11.77
N LEU A 51 -4.14 12.46 -10.67
CA LEU A 51 -4.77 11.43 -9.82
C LEU A 51 -4.07 10.05 -9.76
N VAL A 52 -3.12 9.71 -10.66
CA VAL A 52 -2.54 8.34 -10.72
C VAL A 52 -1.01 8.33 -10.83
N SER A 53 -0.35 9.44 -10.55
CA SER A 53 1.11 9.55 -10.64
C SER A 53 1.73 9.92 -9.28
N VAL A 54 3.00 9.60 -9.10
CA VAL A 54 3.77 10.03 -7.92
C VAL A 54 3.77 11.56 -7.77
N PRO A 55 3.98 12.37 -8.83
CA PRO A 55 3.83 13.82 -8.74
C PRO A 55 2.47 14.29 -8.22
N ALA A 56 1.38 13.64 -8.66
CA ALA A 56 0.05 13.96 -8.14
C ALA A 56 -0.08 13.66 -6.64
N LEU A 57 0.47 12.54 -6.18
CA LEU A 57 0.51 12.18 -4.77
C LEU A 57 1.41 13.15 -3.96
N VAL A 58 2.51 13.62 -4.54
CA VAL A 58 3.38 14.66 -3.94
C VAL A 58 2.61 15.96 -3.73
N ALA A 59 1.81 16.39 -4.71
CA ALA A 59 1.03 17.62 -4.67
C ALA A 59 -0.14 17.56 -3.68
N GLN A 60 -0.66 16.36 -3.35
CA GLN A 60 -1.75 16.23 -2.39
C GLN A 60 -1.36 16.77 -1.01
N ARG A 61 -2.28 17.52 -0.38
CA ARG A 61 -2.17 17.92 1.03
C ARG A 61 -2.82 16.86 1.90
N PRO A 62 -2.04 16.07 2.67
CA PRO A 62 -2.61 15.03 3.51
C PRO A 62 -3.46 15.63 4.62
N ASP A 63 -4.64 15.06 4.85
CA ASP A 63 -5.58 15.49 5.88
C ASP A 63 -6.04 14.29 6.74
N GLY A 64 -5.07 13.52 7.23
CA GLY A 64 -5.33 12.41 8.15
C GLY A 64 -5.61 12.90 9.56
N ARG A 65 -6.77 12.51 10.15
CA ARG A 65 -7.20 12.93 11.48
C ARG A 65 -8.26 12.00 12.07
N GLY A 66 -8.55 12.18 13.35
CA GLY A 66 -9.66 11.55 14.02
C GLY A 66 -9.54 10.03 14.13
N LEU A 67 -8.31 9.50 14.36
CA LEU A 67 -8.14 8.08 14.67
C LEU A 67 -8.83 7.77 15.99
N HIS A 68 -9.81 6.86 15.95
CA HIS A 68 -10.56 6.45 17.12
C HIS A 68 -10.92 4.97 17.09
N VAL A 69 -11.14 4.39 18.25
CA VAL A 69 -11.63 3.02 18.42
C VAL A 69 -13.11 2.99 18.09
N VAL A 70 -13.50 2.03 17.26
CA VAL A 70 -14.90 1.74 16.89
C VAL A 70 -15.42 0.57 17.73
N ASP A 71 -14.60 -0.48 17.91
CA ASP A 71 -14.98 -1.68 18.63
C ASP A 71 -13.76 -2.43 19.18
N THR A 72 -13.96 -3.30 20.15
CA THR A 72 -12.96 -4.24 20.65
C THR A 72 -13.19 -5.61 20.01
N LEU A 73 -12.28 -6.02 19.14
CA LEU A 73 -12.38 -7.27 18.39
C LEU A 73 -11.95 -8.51 19.19
N ALA A 74 -10.89 -8.36 20.01
CA ALA A 74 -10.38 -9.44 20.87
C ALA A 74 -9.53 -8.88 22.03
N ARG A 75 -9.52 -9.62 23.14
CA ARG A 75 -8.63 -9.38 24.29
C ARG A 75 -7.80 -10.64 24.53
N GLU A 76 -6.52 -10.54 24.24
CA GLU A 76 -5.55 -11.61 24.43
C GLU A 76 -4.65 -11.29 25.62
N LEU A 77 -3.91 -12.27 26.12
CA LEU A 77 -3.02 -12.07 27.25
C LEU A 77 -1.94 -10.99 26.99
N ALA A 78 -1.40 -10.93 25.81
CA ALA A 78 -0.30 -10.03 25.46
C ALA A 78 -0.75 -8.71 24.80
N PHE A 79 -1.92 -8.66 24.17
CA PHE A 79 -2.41 -7.53 23.41
C PHE A 79 -3.95 -7.47 23.36
N THR A 80 -4.47 -6.32 23.00
CA THR A 80 -5.89 -6.12 22.66
C THR A 80 -6.00 -5.68 21.20
N ARG A 81 -6.98 -6.23 20.47
CA ARG A 81 -7.30 -5.88 19.08
C ARG A 81 -8.51 -4.96 19.05
N TYR A 82 -8.38 -3.82 18.37
CA TYR A 82 -9.46 -2.86 18.20
C TYR A 82 -9.74 -2.62 16.72
N ALA A 83 -11.02 -2.62 16.35
CA ALA A 83 -11.46 -1.99 15.12
C ALA A 83 -11.34 -0.48 15.28
N VAL A 84 -10.80 0.19 14.28
CA VAL A 84 -10.59 1.64 14.30
C VAL A 84 -11.04 2.27 12.99
N ALA A 85 -11.30 3.59 13.04
CA ALA A 85 -11.54 4.39 11.84
C ALA A 85 -10.78 5.71 11.95
N TYR A 86 -10.46 6.30 10.78
CA TYR A 86 -9.84 7.62 10.66
C TYR A 86 -10.32 8.32 9.38
N ARG A 87 -10.12 9.64 9.32
CA ARG A 87 -10.42 10.42 8.11
C ARG A 87 -9.22 10.45 7.17
N SER A 88 -9.47 10.15 5.88
CA SER A 88 -8.54 10.28 4.78
C SER A 88 -9.14 11.28 3.77
N GLY A 89 -8.93 12.57 4.01
CA GLY A 89 -9.67 13.63 3.34
C GLY A 89 -11.17 13.56 3.64
N ALA A 90 -11.98 13.47 2.59
CA ALA A 90 -13.44 13.29 2.71
C ALA A 90 -13.85 11.86 3.09
N LEU A 91 -12.95 10.88 2.95
CA LEU A 91 -13.26 9.47 3.18
C LEU A 91 -13.10 9.09 4.65
N THR A 92 -13.87 8.10 5.09
CA THR A 92 -13.60 7.32 6.31
C THR A 92 -12.91 6.03 5.91
N VAL A 93 -11.76 5.74 6.49
CA VAL A 93 -11.00 4.51 6.26
C VAL A 93 -10.92 3.75 7.57
N THR A 94 -11.20 2.45 7.52
CA THR A 94 -11.14 1.54 8.65
C THR A 94 -9.80 0.84 8.76
N GLY A 95 -9.57 0.14 9.86
CA GLY A 95 -8.39 -0.66 10.11
C GLY A 95 -8.44 -1.36 11.45
N VAL A 96 -7.34 -2.00 11.82
CA VAL A 96 -7.17 -2.67 13.11
C VAL A 96 -5.94 -2.12 13.81
N LEU A 97 -6.10 -1.76 15.09
CA LEU A 97 -4.99 -1.56 16.03
C LEU A 97 -4.84 -2.82 16.88
N VAL A 98 -3.63 -3.36 16.91
CA VAL A 98 -3.22 -4.40 17.87
C VAL A 98 -2.28 -3.74 18.86
N VAL A 99 -2.75 -3.60 20.09
CA VAL A 99 -2.11 -2.78 21.14
C VAL A 99 -1.55 -3.68 22.23
N PRO A 100 -0.27 -3.56 22.59
CA PRO A 100 0.30 -4.28 23.74
C PRO A 100 -0.49 -3.98 25.02
N ASN A 101 -0.74 -5.01 25.87
CA ASN A 101 -1.39 -4.81 27.16
C ASN A 101 -0.45 -4.21 28.23
N ARG A 102 0.80 -3.90 27.88
CA ARG A 102 1.75 -3.21 28.75
C ARG A 102 1.37 -1.75 28.90
N PRO A 103 1.46 -1.17 30.11
CA PRO A 103 1.20 0.25 30.31
C PRO A 103 2.16 1.15 29.52
N GLY A 104 1.67 2.35 29.16
CA GLY A 104 2.46 3.39 28.51
C GLY A 104 2.20 3.57 27.04
N ARG A 105 2.95 4.49 26.42
CA ARG A 105 2.88 4.77 24.98
C ARG A 105 3.88 3.91 24.23
N HIS A 106 3.42 3.31 23.13
CA HIS A 106 4.21 2.42 22.30
C HIS A 106 4.48 3.02 20.93
N PRO A 107 5.65 2.76 20.32
CA PRO A 107 5.90 3.10 18.94
C PRO A 107 4.92 2.39 18.03
N VAL A 108 4.55 3.04 16.91
CA VAL A 108 3.52 2.54 15.99
C VAL A 108 4.14 2.04 14.70
N VAL A 109 3.74 0.85 14.28
CA VAL A 109 4.03 0.32 12.94
C VAL A 109 2.74 0.37 12.13
N VAL A 110 2.67 1.28 11.14
CA VAL A 110 1.52 1.35 10.23
C VAL A 110 1.72 0.35 9.10
N ILE A 111 0.77 -0.57 8.95
CA ILE A 111 0.87 -1.74 8.09
C ILE A 111 0.02 -1.56 6.84
N ALA A 112 0.65 -1.70 5.69
CA ALA A 112 0.09 -1.71 4.36
C ALA A 112 -0.04 -3.16 3.87
N HIS A 113 -1.28 -3.66 3.74
CA HIS A 113 -1.51 -5.05 3.31
C HIS A 113 -1.36 -5.25 1.81
N GLY A 114 -1.17 -6.51 1.39
CA GLY A 114 -1.14 -6.92 0.00
C GLY A 114 -2.52 -6.88 -0.66
N TYR A 115 -2.57 -7.23 -1.96
CA TYR A 115 -3.85 -7.36 -2.65
C TYR A 115 -4.69 -8.49 -2.05
N GLY A 116 -5.96 -8.22 -1.87
CA GLY A 116 -7.02 -9.17 -1.54
C GLY A 116 -8.28 -8.78 -2.29
N ASP A 117 -9.21 -9.72 -2.44
CA ASP A 117 -10.52 -9.43 -3.01
C ASP A 117 -11.31 -8.53 -2.05
N PRO A 118 -11.65 -7.28 -2.44
CA PRO A 118 -12.39 -6.37 -1.58
C PRO A 118 -13.77 -6.90 -1.15
N ALA A 119 -14.35 -7.82 -1.93
CA ALA A 119 -15.65 -8.41 -1.59
C ALA A 119 -15.56 -9.45 -0.47
N ARG A 120 -14.37 -10.03 -0.26
CA ARG A 120 -14.12 -11.07 0.75
C ARG A 120 -13.26 -10.58 1.92
N TYR A 121 -12.71 -9.40 1.80
CA TYR A 121 -11.83 -8.84 2.81
C TYR A 121 -12.63 -8.38 4.03
N THR A 122 -12.19 -8.76 5.20
CA THR A 122 -12.68 -8.26 6.49
C THR A 122 -11.61 -7.42 7.17
N THR A 123 -12.02 -6.48 8.00
CA THR A 123 -11.14 -5.53 8.69
C THR A 123 -9.98 -6.23 9.37
N GLY A 124 -8.75 -5.86 8.98
CA GLY A 124 -7.52 -6.36 9.56
C GLY A 124 -7.21 -7.85 9.32
N SER A 125 -7.90 -8.51 8.38
CA SER A 125 -7.79 -9.98 8.17
C SER A 125 -6.48 -10.43 7.54
N MET A 126 -5.66 -9.51 7.01
CA MET A 126 -4.35 -9.84 6.46
C MET A 126 -3.23 -9.54 7.45
N LEU A 127 -2.09 -10.24 7.29
CA LEU A 127 -0.89 -10.02 8.11
C LEU A 127 -1.14 -10.16 9.63
N VAL A 128 -2.08 -11.02 10.02
CA VAL A 128 -2.45 -11.22 11.43
C VAL A 128 -1.23 -11.68 12.24
N ARG A 129 -0.44 -12.63 11.73
CA ARG A 129 0.80 -13.09 12.37
C ARG A 129 1.77 -11.93 12.65
N GLU A 130 1.95 -11.07 11.66
CA GLU A 130 2.85 -9.92 11.70
C GLU A 130 2.34 -8.87 12.69
N GLN A 131 1.03 -8.60 12.70
CA GLN A 131 0.40 -7.68 13.65
C GLN A 131 0.62 -8.15 15.10
N GLU A 132 0.31 -9.41 15.37
CA GLU A 132 0.42 -10.00 16.71
C GLU A 132 1.87 -10.06 17.18
N TYR A 133 2.80 -10.46 16.31
CA TYR A 133 4.22 -10.50 16.63
C TYR A 133 4.76 -9.11 16.96
N LEU A 134 4.37 -8.08 16.21
CA LEU A 134 4.75 -6.70 16.49
C LEU A 134 4.20 -6.26 17.86
N ALA A 135 2.94 -6.56 18.17
CA ALA A 135 2.33 -6.20 19.44
C ALA A 135 3.00 -6.93 20.64
N GLN A 136 3.27 -8.22 20.51
CA GLN A 136 4.04 -8.99 21.51
C GLN A 136 5.43 -8.41 21.74
N ASN A 137 6.00 -7.73 20.74
CA ASN A 137 7.30 -7.08 20.80
C ASN A 137 7.27 -5.60 21.19
N GLY A 138 6.11 -5.10 21.66
CA GLY A 138 5.97 -3.75 22.23
C GLY A 138 5.64 -2.65 21.23
N PHE A 139 5.20 -2.96 20.03
CA PHE A 139 4.71 -1.99 19.06
C PHE A 139 3.18 -1.98 19.00
N VAL A 140 2.58 -0.84 18.83
CA VAL A 140 1.21 -0.79 18.30
C VAL A 140 1.27 -1.11 16.81
N ALA A 141 0.63 -2.20 16.38
CA ALA A 141 0.51 -2.55 14.98
C ALA A 141 -0.82 -1.99 14.44
N PHE A 142 -0.73 -1.07 13.49
CA PHE A 142 -1.89 -0.45 12.85
C PHE A 142 -2.02 -0.89 11.39
N GLN A 143 -2.85 -1.89 11.10
CA GLN A 143 -3.16 -2.25 9.72
C GLN A 143 -4.29 -1.40 9.18
N VAL A 144 -4.03 -0.75 8.04
CA VAL A 144 -4.99 0.05 7.27
C VAL A 144 -5.76 -0.85 6.32
N ASP A 145 -7.09 -0.72 6.25
CA ASP A 145 -7.91 -1.48 5.29
C ASP A 145 -7.89 -0.90 3.87
N TYR A 146 -7.53 0.38 3.71
CA TYR A 146 -7.70 1.23 2.52
C TYR A 146 -9.16 1.49 2.14
N ARG A 147 -9.38 2.53 1.33
CA ARG A 147 -10.66 2.77 0.65
C ARG A 147 -11.11 1.55 -0.13
N ASN A 148 -12.40 1.33 -0.23
CA ASN A 148 -13.04 0.21 -0.91
C ASN A 148 -12.87 -1.17 -0.23
N TYR A 149 -12.16 -1.28 0.89
CA TYR A 149 -12.04 -2.50 1.67
C TYR A 149 -12.85 -2.44 2.96
N ALA A 150 -13.38 -3.57 3.40
CA ALA A 150 -14.14 -3.72 4.64
C ALA A 150 -15.20 -2.60 4.84
N GLY A 151 -15.18 -1.93 6.00
CA GLY A 151 -16.07 -0.82 6.36
C GLY A 151 -15.62 0.55 5.83
N SER A 152 -14.53 0.63 5.08
CA SER A 152 -14.05 1.89 4.51
C SER A 152 -15.00 2.43 3.43
N THR A 153 -15.03 3.76 3.29
CA THR A 153 -15.79 4.44 2.24
C THR A 153 -15.48 3.85 0.87
N ARG A 154 -16.53 3.53 0.12
CA ARG A 154 -16.43 3.07 -1.27
C ARG A 154 -16.44 4.27 -2.21
N GLU A 155 -15.40 4.40 -3.02
CA GLU A 155 -15.39 5.35 -4.13
C GLU A 155 -16.01 4.68 -5.36
N SER A 156 -17.14 5.22 -5.83
CA SER A 156 -17.86 4.71 -7.01
C SER A 156 -17.19 5.08 -8.33
N THR A 157 -16.31 6.07 -8.33
CA THR A 157 -15.77 6.68 -9.53
C THR A 157 -14.29 6.33 -9.73
N ARG A 158 -14.03 5.60 -10.81
CA ARG A 158 -12.75 5.35 -11.48
C ARG A 158 -11.89 4.23 -10.90
N PRO A 159 -12.14 2.98 -11.35
CA PRO A 159 -11.25 1.82 -11.06
C PRO A 159 -9.79 2.06 -11.44
N VAL A 160 -9.53 3.00 -12.36
CA VAL A 160 -8.20 3.30 -12.91
C VAL A 160 -7.40 4.28 -12.04
N ALA A 161 -8.06 5.02 -11.12
CA ALA A 161 -7.41 5.95 -10.18
C ALA A 161 -6.93 5.28 -8.87
N ARG A 162 -7.14 3.98 -8.70
CA ARG A 162 -6.82 3.22 -7.48
C ARG A 162 -5.35 3.19 -7.07
N PRO A 163 -4.36 3.18 -7.98
CA PRO A 163 -2.95 3.09 -7.57
C PRO A 163 -2.52 4.18 -6.60
N THR A 164 -3.01 5.41 -6.73
CA THR A 164 -2.62 6.52 -5.83
C THR A 164 -3.54 6.67 -4.61
N GLY A 165 -4.71 6.04 -4.60
CA GLY A 165 -5.63 6.08 -3.48
C GLY A 165 -5.10 5.41 -2.22
N TYR A 166 -4.52 4.23 -2.36
CA TYR A 166 -3.98 3.47 -1.23
C TYR A 166 -2.75 4.14 -0.59
N PRO A 167 -1.77 4.65 -1.37
CA PRO A 167 -0.70 5.47 -0.80
C PRO A 167 -1.21 6.72 -0.07
N ALA A 168 -2.25 7.39 -0.59
CA ALA A 168 -2.86 8.54 0.09
C ALA A 168 -3.53 8.14 1.42
N ASP A 169 -4.22 6.98 1.45
CA ASP A 169 -4.81 6.46 2.68
C ASP A 169 -3.74 6.11 3.71
N LEU A 170 -2.62 5.49 3.31
CA LEU A 170 -1.50 5.19 4.18
C LEU A 170 -0.86 6.49 4.75
N VAL A 171 -0.64 7.50 3.91
CA VAL A 171 -0.12 8.80 4.35
C VAL A 171 -1.06 9.43 5.37
N ASN A 172 -2.37 9.37 5.12
CA ASN A 172 -3.37 9.91 6.03
C ASN A 172 -3.49 9.09 7.33
N ALA A 173 -3.30 7.75 7.29
CA ALA A 173 -3.21 6.93 8.48
C ALA A 173 -2.06 7.35 9.40
N VAL A 174 -0.87 7.55 8.84
CA VAL A 174 0.29 8.05 9.59
C VAL A 174 0.01 9.43 10.19
N ARG A 175 -0.63 10.34 9.45
CA ARG A 175 -1.00 11.65 10.00
C ARG A 175 -2.06 11.56 11.09
N ALA A 176 -3.03 10.67 10.95
CA ALA A 176 -4.03 10.41 11.99
C ALA A 176 -3.38 9.84 13.26
N VAL A 177 -2.39 8.94 13.13
CA VAL A 177 -1.56 8.46 14.24
C VAL A 177 -0.80 9.61 14.90
N LYS A 178 -0.12 10.46 14.11
CA LYS A 178 0.66 11.59 14.64
C LYS A 178 -0.19 12.66 15.34
N ARG A 179 -1.50 12.67 15.09
CA ARG A 179 -2.48 13.58 15.74
C ARG A 179 -3.36 12.87 16.77
N SER A 180 -3.07 11.59 17.03
CA SER A 180 -3.88 10.77 17.92
C SER A 180 -3.71 11.16 19.37
N ALA A 181 -4.84 11.20 20.10
CA ALA A 181 -4.85 11.33 21.56
C ALA A 181 -4.96 9.98 22.28
N LEU A 182 -4.90 8.85 21.56
CA LEU A 182 -4.99 7.51 22.16
C LEU A 182 -3.85 7.29 23.16
N PRO A 183 -4.11 6.89 24.41
CA PRO A 183 -3.13 6.92 25.50
C PRO A 183 -1.95 5.96 25.32
N TYR A 184 -2.13 4.94 24.49
CA TYR A 184 -1.12 3.91 24.20
C TYR A 184 -0.31 4.18 22.92
N VAL A 185 -0.59 5.24 22.18
CA VAL A 185 0.10 5.61 20.94
C VAL A 185 1.20 6.62 21.20
N ASP A 186 2.42 6.34 20.74
CA ASP A 186 3.48 7.34 20.63
C ASP A 186 3.48 7.94 19.22
N PRO A 187 2.99 9.18 19.04
CA PRO A 187 2.86 9.81 17.74
C PRO A 187 4.20 10.22 17.11
N THR A 188 5.27 10.20 17.87
CA THR A 188 6.61 10.61 17.43
C THR A 188 7.44 9.45 16.88
N ARG A 189 7.09 8.21 17.25
CA ARG A 189 7.80 6.99 16.90
C ARG A 189 6.95 6.12 15.96
N VAL A 190 6.96 6.49 14.66
CA VAL A 190 6.13 5.81 13.64
C VAL A 190 7.03 5.22 12.57
N ALA A 191 6.80 3.95 12.22
CA ALA A 191 7.40 3.25 11.09
C ALA A 191 6.32 2.69 10.16
N LEU A 192 6.75 2.27 8.97
CA LEU A 192 5.91 1.63 7.97
C LEU A 192 6.29 0.16 7.77
N PHE A 193 5.30 -0.65 7.46
CA PHE A 193 5.50 -2.05 7.09
C PHE A 193 4.58 -2.38 5.91
N GLY A 194 5.10 -2.95 4.82
CA GLY A 194 4.27 -3.24 3.65
C GLY A 194 4.58 -4.57 3.01
N ARG A 195 3.54 -5.41 2.74
CA ARG A 195 3.70 -6.67 2.03
C ARG A 195 3.12 -6.60 0.63
N SER A 196 3.83 -7.17 -0.37
CA SER A 196 3.32 -7.32 -1.74
C SER A 196 2.92 -5.95 -2.33
N MET A 197 1.67 -5.78 -2.76
CA MET A 197 1.09 -4.48 -3.13
C MET A 197 1.34 -3.42 -2.06
N GLY A 198 1.19 -3.77 -0.78
CA GLY A 198 1.44 -2.85 0.33
C GLY A 198 2.89 -2.38 0.42
N GLY A 199 3.85 -3.18 -0.05
CA GLY A 199 5.25 -2.74 -0.20
C GLY A 199 5.41 -1.63 -1.25
N GLY A 200 4.70 -1.73 -2.36
CA GLY A 200 4.61 -0.65 -3.36
C GLY A 200 3.93 0.60 -2.78
N VAL A 201 2.81 0.42 -2.07
CA VAL A 201 2.10 1.51 -1.37
C VAL A 201 3.02 2.26 -0.40
N VAL A 202 3.85 1.54 0.36
CA VAL A 202 4.86 2.14 1.26
C VAL A 202 5.89 2.94 0.47
N LEU A 203 6.45 2.40 -0.61
CA LEU A 203 7.43 3.14 -1.44
C LEU A 203 6.81 4.40 -2.04
N ASP A 204 5.60 4.32 -2.61
CA ASP A 204 4.89 5.48 -3.15
C ASP A 204 4.63 6.55 -2.08
N ALA A 205 4.26 6.13 -0.86
CA ALA A 205 4.07 7.04 0.27
C ALA A 205 5.38 7.72 0.70
N LEU A 206 6.50 6.99 0.74
CA LEU A 206 7.81 7.52 1.12
C LEU A 206 8.38 8.49 0.07
N VAL A 207 8.26 8.18 -1.23
CA VAL A 207 8.71 9.10 -2.28
C VAL A 207 7.83 10.36 -2.34
N ALA A 208 6.54 10.22 -2.03
CA ALA A 208 5.64 11.36 -1.98
C ALA A 208 5.87 12.25 -0.75
N LYS A 209 6.09 11.66 0.41
CA LYS A 209 6.26 12.32 1.72
C LYS A 209 7.52 11.77 2.42
N PRO A 210 8.72 12.29 2.10
CA PRO A 210 10.01 11.74 2.52
C PRO A 210 10.18 11.50 4.03
N HIS A 211 9.62 12.39 4.86
CA HIS A 211 9.70 12.33 6.32
C HIS A 211 8.40 11.79 6.96
N LEU A 212 7.68 10.94 6.24
CA LEU A 212 6.40 10.40 6.70
C LEU A 212 6.56 9.58 7.98
N ALA A 213 7.61 8.76 8.05
CA ALA A 213 7.92 7.84 9.14
C ALA A 213 9.42 7.89 9.47
N ARG A 214 9.89 7.12 10.48
CA ARG A 214 11.31 7.00 10.82
C ARG A 214 12.03 5.85 10.12
N ALA A 215 11.30 4.81 9.70
CA ALA A 215 11.84 3.65 9.01
C ALA A 215 10.74 2.92 8.22
N ALA A 216 11.13 2.03 7.31
CA ALA A 216 10.20 1.17 6.59
C ALA A 216 10.72 -0.25 6.41
N VAL A 217 9.82 -1.24 6.52
CA VAL A 217 10.05 -2.64 6.19
C VAL A 217 9.19 -3.02 4.98
N LEU A 218 9.81 -3.58 3.96
CA LEU A 218 9.15 -4.09 2.76
C LEU A 218 9.28 -5.61 2.72
N TYR A 219 8.16 -6.30 2.67
CA TYR A 219 8.06 -7.76 2.68
C TYR A 219 7.49 -8.25 1.35
N SER A 220 8.30 -8.99 0.58
CA SER A 220 7.95 -9.50 -0.76
C SER A 220 7.25 -8.43 -1.63
N PRO A 221 7.81 -7.21 -1.75
CA PRO A 221 7.12 -6.09 -2.37
C PRO A 221 6.93 -6.30 -3.88
N VAL A 222 5.92 -5.64 -4.44
CA VAL A 222 5.82 -5.47 -5.90
C VAL A 222 6.97 -4.62 -6.43
N SER A 223 7.21 -4.68 -7.75
CA SER A 223 8.23 -3.84 -8.39
C SER A 223 7.97 -2.36 -8.13
N SER A 224 9.05 -1.60 -7.91
CA SER A 224 9.02 -0.14 -7.88
C SER A 224 8.85 0.49 -9.28
N LEU A 225 8.84 -0.34 -10.36
CA LEU A 225 8.46 0.06 -11.71
C LEU A 225 7.02 -0.35 -12.01
N ALA A 226 6.15 0.61 -12.31
CA ALA A 226 4.75 0.37 -12.69
C ALA A 226 4.63 -0.48 -13.97
N SER A 227 5.59 -0.38 -14.89
CA SER A 227 5.64 -1.20 -16.11
C SER A 227 5.83 -2.70 -15.84
N ASP A 228 6.48 -3.08 -14.72
CA ASP A 228 6.63 -4.49 -14.35
C ASP A 228 5.30 -5.08 -13.86
N THR A 229 4.56 -4.32 -13.04
CA THR A 229 3.22 -4.70 -12.57
C THR A 229 2.25 -4.80 -13.74
N TYR A 230 2.34 -3.87 -14.71
CA TYR A 230 1.58 -3.95 -15.95
C TYR A 230 1.87 -5.26 -16.71
N ARG A 231 3.14 -5.56 -16.98
CA ARG A 231 3.53 -6.79 -17.71
C ARG A 231 3.08 -8.05 -16.97
N ARG A 232 3.12 -8.04 -15.63
CA ARG A 232 2.85 -9.22 -14.80
C ARG A 232 1.36 -9.54 -14.70
N TRP A 233 0.51 -8.52 -14.54
CA TRP A 233 -0.90 -8.75 -14.18
C TRP A 233 -1.91 -8.09 -15.13
N VAL A 234 -1.50 -7.15 -15.97
CA VAL A 234 -2.40 -6.42 -16.86
C VAL A 234 -2.29 -6.91 -18.30
N ALA A 235 -1.08 -7.08 -18.82
CA ALA A 235 -0.86 -7.37 -20.23
C ALA A 235 -1.47 -8.69 -20.70
N GLY A 236 -1.58 -9.69 -19.82
CA GLY A 236 -2.15 -11.01 -20.09
C GLY A 236 -3.68 -11.10 -19.94
N ASP A 237 -4.34 -10.09 -19.41
CA ASP A 237 -5.80 -10.01 -19.25
C ASP A 237 -6.36 -9.03 -20.27
N PRO A 238 -7.10 -9.49 -21.30
CA PRO A 238 -7.59 -8.64 -22.39
C PRO A 238 -8.45 -7.47 -21.91
N ALA A 239 -9.40 -7.72 -20.99
CA ALA A 239 -10.33 -6.70 -20.52
C ALA A 239 -9.63 -5.65 -19.64
N LEU A 240 -8.73 -6.09 -18.75
CA LEU A 240 -7.95 -5.18 -17.92
C LEU A 240 -6.94 -4.39 -18.74
N ARG A 241 -6.29 -5.06 -19.71
CA ARG A 241 -5.38 -4.41 -20.65
C ARG A 241 -6.07 -3.31 -21.43
N GLU A 242 -7.21 -3.60 -22.07
CA GLU A 242 -7.96 -2.61 -22.85
C GLU A 242 -8.28 -1.37 -22.03
N ARG A 243 -8.78 -1.53 -20.81
CA ARG A 243 -9.10 -0.41 -19.93
C ARG A 243 -7.89 0.39 -19.49
N VAL A 244 -6.82 -0.28 -19.10
CA VAL A 244 -5.59 0.39 -18.65
C VAL A 244 -4.93 1.10 -19.82
N THR A 245 -4.84 0.45 -21.00
CA THR A 245 -4.19 1.06 -22.16
C THR A 245 -5.04 2.16 -22.80
N GLY A 246 -6.38 2.04 -22.76
CA GLY A 246 -7.29 3.10 -23.17
C GLY A 246 -7.13 4.38 -22.34
N ALA A 247 -6.90 4.23 -21.02
CA ALA A 247 -6.70 5.36 -20.12
C ALA A 247 -5.27 5.92 -20.17
N PHE A 248 -4.24 5.07 -20.22
CA PHE A 248 -2.85 5.45 -19.93
C PHE A 248 -1.86 5.07 -21.04
N GLY A 249 -2.28 4.38 -22.09
CA GLY A 249 -1.39 3.78 -23.07
C GLY A 249 -0.58 2.61 -22.48
N THR A 250 0.29 2.01 -23.27
CA THR A 250 1.22 0.98 -22.82
C THR A 250 2.54 1.60 -22.33
N PRO A 251 3.41 0.84 -21.65
CA PRO A 251 4.77 1.31 -21.35
C PRO A 251 5.58 1.73 -22.57
N ALA A 252 5.29 1.17 -23.76
CA ALA A 252 5.95 1.51 -25.01
C ALA A 252 5.37 2.78 -25.63
N THR A 253 4.02 2.94 -25.64
CA THR A 253 3.35 4.06 -26.32
C THR A 253 3.31 5.33 -25.49
N ARG A 254 3.34 5.23 -24.14
CA ARG A 254 3.39 6.38 -23.22
C ARG A 254 4.42 6.21 -22.10
N PRO A 255 5.69 6.10 -22.42
CA PRO A 255 6.76 5.82 -21.43
C PRO A 255 6.84 6.90 -20.33
N ALA A 256 6.49 8.15 -20.62
CA ALA A 256 6.49 9.24 -19.65
C ALA A 256 5.48 8.99 -18.52
N PHE A 257 4.25 8.55 -18.85
CA PHE A 257 3.26 8.19 -17.84
C PHE A 257 3.79 7.08 -16.91
N TRP A 258 4.32 6.00 -17.47
CA TRP A 258 4.78 4.85 -16.70
C TRP A 258 5.99 5.18 -15.83
N ARG A 259 6.86 6.10 -16.26
CA ARG A 259 7.90 6.68 -15.41
C ARG A 259 7.30 7.46 -14.24
N GLN A 260 6.32 8.34 -14.49
CA GLN A 260 5.67 9.12 -13.43
C GLN A 260 4.83 8.27 -12.46
N ALA A 261 4.30 7.14 -12.92
CA ALA A 261 3.57 6.18 -12.10
C ALA A 261 4.50 5.24 -11.28
N SER A 262 5.81 5.34 -11.44
CA SER A 262 6.79 4.44 -10.82
C SER A 262 7.51 5.11 -9.66
N ALA A 263 7.44 4.55 -8.44
CA ALA A 263 8.25 5.00 -7.31
C ALA A 263 9.77 5.00 -7.65
N ARG A 264 10.22 4.08 -8.52
CA ARG A 264 11.60 3.96 -9.00
C ARG A 264 12.17 5.27 -9.50
N THR A 265 11.39 6.07 -10.19
CA THR A 265 11.80 7.37 -10.74
C THR A 265 12.13 8.40 -9.66
N TYR A 266 11.62 8.21 -8.45
CA TYR A 266 11.68 9.19 -7.37
C TYR A 266 12.37 8.67 -6.10
N LEU A 267 13.09 7.54 -6.17
CA LEU A 267 13.73 6.93 -5.00
C LEU A 267 14.76 7.85 -4.32
N SER A 268 15.34 8.81 -5.05
CA SER A 268 16.18 9.86 -4.44
C SER A 268 15.47 10.67 -3.35
N ARG A 269 14.14 10.70 -3.36
CA ARG A 269 13.32 11.37 -2.33
C ARG A 269 13.13 10.57 -1.05
N VAL A 270 13.41 9.28 -1.03
CA VAL A 270 13.34 8.45 0.19
C VAL A 270 14.34 8.99 1.21
N ALA A 271 13.88 9.38 2.40
CA ALA A 271 14.70 10.02 3.44
C ALA A 271 14.84 9.16 4.72
N VAL A 272 14.33 7.94 4.70
CA VAL A 272 14.35 7.05 5.86
C VAL A 272 15.00 5.72 5.52
N PRO A 273 15.60 5.02 6.50
CA PRO A 273 16.12 3.67 6.31
C PRO A 273 15.04 2.70 5.86
N VAL A 274 15.38 1.83 4.92
CA VAL A 274 14.48 0.81 4.35
C VAL A 274 15.11 -0.58 4.52
N GLN A 275 14.33 -1.52 5.03
CA GLN A 275 14.70 -2.93 5.07
C GLN A 275 13.79 -3.73 4.14
N ILE A 276 14.35 -4.51 3.23
CA ILE A 276 13.62 -5.33 2.26
C ILE A 276 13.84 -6.80 2.59
N HIS A 277 12.77 -7.59 2.59
CA HIS A 277 12.80 -9.03 2.78
C HIS A 277 12.10 -9.73 1.64
N HIS A 278 12.76 -10.70 0.96
CA HIS A 278 12.19 -11.40 -0.19
C HIS A 278 12.60 -12.87 -0.25
N GLY A 279 11.63 -13.73 -0.53
CA GLY A 279 11.85 -15.16 -0.77
C GLY A 279 12.33 -15.42 -2.19
N THR A 280 13.40 -16.22 -2.37
CA THR A 280 13.97 -16.45 -3.70
C THR A 280 13.09 -17.31 -4.61
N ALA A 281 12.14 -18.07 -4.05
CA ALA A 281 11.18 -18.90 -4.77
C ALA A 281 9.79 -18.24 -4.87
N ASP A 282 9.67 -16.92 -4.67
CA ASP A 282 8.39 -16.20 -4.74
C ASP A 282 7.78 -16.26 -6.15
N PRO A 283 6.62 -16.97 -6.32
CA PRO A 283 5.97 -17.11 -7.62
C PRO A 283 5.07 -15.91 -7.97
N VAL A 284 4.79 -15.04 -7.02
CA VAL A 284 3.91 -13.87 -7.18
C VAL A 284 4.70 -12.63 -7.56
N CYS A 285 5.65 -12.24 -6.72
CA CYS A 285 6.56 -11.14 -6.95
C CYS A 285 7.98 -11.68 -7.12
N PRO A 286 8.54 -11.70 -8.32
CA PRO A 286 9.90 -12.22 -8.52
C PRO A 286 10.93 -11.47 -7.68
N VAL A 287 11.87 -12.19 -7.03
CA VAL A 287 12.90 -11.60 -6.15
C VAL A 287 13.73 -10.52 -6.84
N ARG A 288 13.99 -10.66 -8.16
CA ARG A 288 14.68 -9.64 -8.96
C ARG A 288 14.07 -8.24 -8.90
N TRP A 289 12.79 -8.11 -8.51
CA TRP A 289 12.16 -6.81 -8.31
C TRP A 289 12.67 -6.11 -7.04
N SER A 290 12.92 -6.88 -5.99
CA SER A 290 13.54 -6.36 -4.77
C SER A 290 15.02 -6.06 -4.96
N GLU A 291 15.76 -6.95 -5.66
CA GLU A 291 17.16 -6.71 -6.04
C GLU A 291 17.30 -5.40 -6.85
N ALA A 292 16.43 -5.20 -7.84
CA ALA A 292 16.43 -3.99 -8.65
C ALA A 292 16.00 -2.74 -7.88
N THR A 293 15.15 -2.87 -6.86
CA THR A 293 14.73 -1.77 -5.98
C THR A 293 15.85 -1.42 -5.00
N ASP A 294 16.50 -2.42 -4.38
CA ASP A 294 17.66 -2.25 -3.50
C ASP A 294 18.80 -1.54 -4.24
N ARG A 295 19.16 -2.04 -5.44
CA ARG A 295 20.21 -1.41 -6.26
C ARG A 295 19.90 0.06 -6.53
N ALA A 296 18.69 0.37 -6.98
CA ALA A 296 18.31 1.74 -7.28
C ALA A 296 18.24 2.65 -6.04
N LEU A 297 17.90 2.12 -4.86
CA LEU A 297 18.00 2.87 -3.60
C LEU A 297 19.45 3.16 -3.24
N ARG A 298 20.36 2.16 -3.37
CA ARG A 298 21.81 2.34 -3.14
C ARG A 298 22.42 3.34 -4.10
N GLU A 299 22.10 3.25 -5.41
CA GLU A 299 22.53 4.21 -6.42
C GLU A 299 22.06 5.65 -6.10
N ALA A 300 20.88 5.78 -5.47
CA ALA A 300 20.37 7.05 -4.98
C ALA A 300 20.96 7.48 -3.61
N GLY A 301 21.96 6.76 -3.07
CA GLY A 301 22.60 7.06 -1.78
C GLY A 301 21.69 6.84 -0.56
N LYS A 302 20.74 5.87 -0.63
CA LYS A 302 19.78 5.60 0.46
C LYS A 302 20.25 4.49 1.38
N ASP A 303 19.91 4.59 2.68
CA ASP A 303 20.12 3.54 3.66
C ASP A 303 19.11 2.40 3.39
N VAL A 304 19.59 1.34 2.76
CA VAL A 304 18.77 0.16 2.42
C VAL A 304 19.52 -1.12 2.71
N THR A 305 18.80 -2.13 3.21
CA THR A 305 19.28 -3.49 3.39
C THR A 305 18.29 -4.48 2.79
N LEU A 306 18.74 -5.31 1.85
CA LEU A 306 17.98 -6.43 1.30
C LEU A 306 18.41 -7.73 1.99
N TYR A 307 17.43 -8.50 2.47
CA TYR A 307 17.56 -9.88 2.91
C TYR A 307 16.82 -10.82 1.99
N GLU A 308 17.53 -11.73 1.39
CA GLU A 308 16.96 -12.81 0.60
C GLU A 308 16.84 -14.08 1.45
N TYR A 309 15.78 -14.84 1.21
CA TYR A 309 15.47 -16.06 1.94
C TYR A 309 15.39 -17.22 0.96
N PRO A 310 16.43 -18.07 0.89
CA PRO A 310 16.51 -19.17 -0.06
C PRO A 310 15.32 -20.13 0.08
N GLY A 311 14.64 -20.38 -1.05
CA GLY A 311 13.51 -21.32 -1.13
C GLY A 311 12.20 -20.84 -0.52
N GLU A 312 12.15 -19.66 0.10
CA GLU A 312 10.90 -19.08 0.60
C GLU A 312 10.04 -18.54 -0.53
N ASP A 313 8.74 -18.68 -0.35
CA ASP A 313 7.71 -18.15 -1.25
C ASP A 313 7.26 -16.73 -0.86
N HIS A 314 6.09 -16.30 -1.38
CA HIS A 314 5.51 -14.97 -1.15
C HIS A 314 5.10 -14.70 0.31
N ARG A 315 4.92 -15.72 1.14
CA ARG A 315 4.37 -15.60 2.50
C ARG A 315 5.34 -16.00 3.60
N PHE A 316 6.47 -16.49 3.25
CA PHE A 316 7.44 -17.12 4.14
C PHE A 316 6.81 -18.13 5.11
N ASP A 317 7.39 -19.30 5.15
CA ASP A 317 7.00 -20.35 6.09
C ASP A 317 8.13 -20.61 7.10
N ARG A 318 9.23 -21.19 6.64
CA ARG A 318 10.35 -21.60 7.50
C ARG A 318 11.11 -20.41 8.08
N SER A 319 11.35 -19.39 7.27
CA SER A 319 12.14 -18.22 7.64
C SER A 319 11.30 -17.09 8.25
N TRP A 320 9.99 -17.27 8.43
CA TRP A 320 9.11 -16.22 8.93
C TRP A 320 9.57 -15.64 10.28
N ARG A 321 9.97 -16.51 11.23
CA ARG A 321 10.47 -16.04 12.54
C ARG A 321 11.75 -15.23 12.41
N THR A 322 12.69 -15.67 11.56
CA THR A 322 13.95 -14.95 11.29
C THR A 322 13.68 -13.59 10.65
N PHE A 323 12.80 -13.55 9.67
CA PHE A 323 12.35 -12.31 9.04
C PHE A 323 11.76 -11.34 10.06
N MET A 324 10.80 -11.78 10.86
CA MET A 324 10.15 -10.91 11.85
C MET A 324 11.11 -10.46 12.96
N HIS A 325 12.04 -11.32 13.39
CA HIS A 325 13.07 -10.94 14.34
C HIS A 325 13.99 -9.84 13.78
N ARG A 326 14.46 -9.96 12.53
CA ARG A 326 15.24 -8.92 11.83
C ARG A 326 14.46 -7.62 11.73
N SER A 327 13.19 -7.70 11.33
CA SER A 327 12.30 -6.54 11.23
C SER A 327 12.12 -5.83 12.57
N VAL A 328 11.83 -6.56 13.64
CA VAL A 328 11.67 -6.00 15.00
C VAL A 328 12.97 -5.37 15.51
N THR A 329 14.11 -6.03 15.30
CA THR A 329 15.43 -5.49 15.69
C THR A 329 15.72 -4.17 14.98
N PHE A 330 15.49 -4.12 13.66
CA PHE A 330 15.64 -2.91 12.88
C PHE A 330 14.69 -1.80 13.34
N LEU A 331 13.41 -2.11 13.54
CA LEU A 331 12.42 -1.14 13.99
C LEU A 331 12.74 -0.57 15.37
N ARG A 332 13.19 -1.41 16.32
CA ARG A 332 13.62 -0.95 17.66
C ARG A 332 14.77 0.05 17.56
N ALA A 333 15.80 -0.26 16.77
CA ALA A 333 16.94 0.63 16.59
C ALA A 333 16.56 1.99 15.95
N ARG A 334 15.54 2.03 15.12
CA ARG A 334 15.12 3.26 14.39
C ARG A 334 14.02 4.05 15.10
N LEU A 335 13.32 3.43 16.06
CA LEU A 335 12.23 4.04 16.83
C LEU A 335 12.61 4.29 18.31
N ALA A 336 13.84 4.03 18.68
CA ALA A 336 14.38 4.38 19.99
C ALA A 336 14.30 5.89 20.29
#